data_425bd536e046b4be180923210cc8f818
#
_entry.id   425bd536e046b4be180923210cc8f818
#
_cell.length_a   1.000
_cell.length_b   1.000
_cell.length_c   1.000
_cell.angle_alpha   90.00
_cell.angle_beta   90.00
_cell.angle_gamma   90.00
#
_symmetry.space_group_name_H-M   'P 1'
#
loop_
_entity.id
_entity.type
_entity.pdbx_description
1 polymer ?
#
loop_
_entity_poly.entity_id
_entity_poly.type
_entity_poly.pdbx_seq_one_letter_code
_entity_poly.pdbx_strand_id
1 'polypeptide(L)' 'MNSREALPMMLSVNDIQTMGFTRTMAYNILNREDVPVVKIGSRKFIQRDKFFDWLDSREKSEIDGRTK' A
#
# COMPACT_ATOMS: atom_id res chain seq x y z
N MET A 1 -8.44 10.89 -14.52
CA MET A 1 -8.38 10.88 -13.32
C MET A 1 -7.98 9.65 -12.66
N ASN A 2 -7.23 9.73 -11.76
CA ASN A 2 -6.70 8.59 -11.12
C ASN A 2 -7.60 8.07 -10.08
N SER A 3 -8.45 7.17 -10.44
CA SER A 3 -9.30 6.58 -9.46
C SER A 3 -8.75 5.22 -9.10
N ARG A 4 -9.26 4.67 -8.01
CA ARG A 4 -8.83 3.36 -7.58
C ARG A 4 -9.11 2.31 -8.64
N GLU A 5 -10.19 2.49 -9.39
CA GLU A 5 -10.56 1.50 -10.38
C GLU A 5 -9.57 1.42 -11.53
N ALA A 6 -8.71 2.42 -11.67
CA ALA A 6 -7.70 2.36 -12.72
C ALA A 6 -6.58 1.41 -12.38
N LEU A 7 -6.49 0.98 -11.12
CA LEU A 7 -5.44 0.07 -10.69
C LEU A 7 -5.94 -1.37 -10.71
N PRO A 8 -5.04 -2.33 -10.85
CA PRO A 8 -5.46 -3.73 -10.78
C PRO A 8 -5.95 -4.08 -9.38
N MET A 9 -6.72 -5.14 -9.29
CA MET A 9 -7.26 -5.54 -8.00
C MET A 9 -6.18 -5.96 -7.01
N MET A 10 -5.10 -6.54 -7.51
CA MET A 10 -3.99 -6.93 -6.67
C MET A 10 -2.79 -6.08 -7.02
N LEU A 11 -2.24 -5.40 -6.04
CA LEU A 11 -1.13 -4.48 -6.25
C LEU A 11 0.19 -5.14 -5.91
N SER A 12 1.13 -5.04 -6.81
CA SER A 12 2.50 -5.51 -6.58
C SER A 12 3.38 -4.33 -6.20
N VAL A 13 4.66 -4.61 -6.00
CA VAL A 13 5.63 -3.56 -5.71
C VAL A 13 5.61 -2.50 -6.82
N ASN A 14 5.58 -2.95 -8.07
CA ASN A 14 5.56 -2.02 -9.18
C ASN A 14 4.34 -1.11 -9.15
N ASP A 15 3.20 -1.69 -8.84
CA ASP A 15 1.97 -0.90 -8.81
C ASP A 15 2.04 0.15 -7.72
N ILE A 16 2.58 -0.21 -6.58
CA ILE A 16 2.69 0.74 -5.49
C ILE A 16 3.67 1.86 -5.86
N GLN A 17 4.74 1.52 -6.58
CA GLN A 17 5.67 2.54 -7.01
C GLN A 17 5.03 3.53 -7.97
N THR A 18 4.15 3.06 -8.85
CA THR A 18 3.50 3.96 -9.79
C THR A 18 2.58 4.94 -9.10
N MET A 19 2.24 4.67 -7.84
CA MET A 19 1.40 5.58 -7.09
C MET A 19 2.19 6.69 -6.41
N GLY A 20 3.51 6.70 -6.59
CA GLY A 20 4.32 7.75 -6.00
C GLY A 20 5.23 7.32 -4.88
N PHE A 21 5.23 6.05 -4.54
CA PHE A 21 6.12 5.56 -3.48
C PHE A 21 7.45 5.13 -4.07
N THR A 22 8.51 5.26 -3.30
CA THR A 22 9.80 4.76 -3.74
C THR A 22 9.80 3.24 -3.65
N ARG A 23 10.79 2.62 -4.28
CA ARG A 23 10.89 1.18 -4.25
C ARG A 23 11.07 0.66 -2.83
N THR A 24 11.92 1.34 -2.07
CA THR A 24 12.16 0.94 -0.70
C THR A 24 10.88 1.03 0.13
N MET A 25 10.13 2.10 -0.06
CA MET A 25 8.89 2.26 0.67
C MET A 25 7.88 1.19 0.29
N ALA A 26 7.82 0.85 -1.00
CA ALA A 26 6.89 -0.17 -1.45
C ALA A 26 7.21 -1.52 -0.81
N TYR A 27 8.49 -1.87 -0.75
CA TYR A 27 8.88 -3.11 -0.11
C TYR A 27 8.58 -3.10 1.37
N ASN A 28 8.84 -1.96 2.02
CA ASN A 28 8.56 -1.85 3.45
C ASN A 28 7.07 -2.02 3.74
N ILE A 29 6.24 -1.43 2.90
CA ILE A 29 4.79 -1.57 3.08
C ILE A 29 4.38 -3.03 2.97
N LEU A 30 4.90 -3.73 1.99
CA LEU A 30 4.53 -5.13 1.78
C LEU A 30 5.13 -6.05 2.81
N ASN A 31 6.06 -5.56 3.61
CA ASN A 31 6.66 -6.37 4.68
C ASN A 31 6.09 -6.05 6.05
N ARG A 32 5.16 -5.11 6.14
CA ARG A 32 4.58 -4.76 7.43
C ARG A 32 3.60 -5.84 7.85
N GLU A 33 3.49 -6.00 9.15
CA GLU A 33 2.57 -7.00 9.68
C GLU A 33 1.15 -6.50 9.75
N ASP A 34 0.98 -5.19 9.77
CA ASP A 34 -0.37 -4.63 9.87
C ASP A 34 -1.01 -4.41 8.51
N VAL A 35 -0.34 -4.78 7.45
CA VAL A 35 -0.86 -4.65 6.10
C VAL A 35 -1.35 -6.02 5.65
N PRO A 36 -2.58 -6.11 5.12
CA PRO A 36 -3.12 -7.41 4.68
C PRO A 36 -2.50 -7.83 3.35
N VAL A 37 -1.34 -8.45 3.44
CA VAL A 37 -0.57 -8.88 2.28
C VAL A 37 -0.89 -10.31 1.92
N VAL A 38 -0.99 -10.58 0.62
CA VAL A 38 -1.17 -11.94 0.12
C VAL A 38 0.15 -12.38 -0.51
N LYS A 39 0.66 -13.50 -0.04
CA LYS A 39 1.92 -14.02 -0.56
C LYS A 39 1.63 -15.15 -1.52
N ILE A 40 2.08 -15.02 -2.75
CA ILE A 40 1.89 -16.03 -3.77
C ILE A 40 3.26 -16.40 -4.31
N GLY A 41 3.69 -17.60 -4.02
CA GLY A 41 5.05 -18.00 -4.38
C GLY A 41 6.05 -17.13 -3.65
N SER A 42 6.97 -16.53 -4.41
CA SER A 42 7.96 -15.64 -3.81
C SER A 42 7.55 -14.17 -3.93
N ARG A 43 6.34 -13.90 -4.38
CA ARG A 43 5.90 -12.53 -4.60
C ARG A 43 4.82 -12.16 -3.59
N LYS A 44 4.76 -10.88 -3.27
CA LYS A 44 3.77 -10.38 -2.35
C LYS A 44 2.86 -9.38 -3.03
N PHE A 45 1.59 -9.46 -2.70
CA PHE A 45 0.60 -8.56 -3.27
C PHE A 45 -0.31 -8.06 -2.17
N ILE A 46 -0.96 -6.95 -2.43
CA ILE A 46 -1.96 -6.44 -1.49
C ILE A 46 -3.21 -6.10 -2.30
N GLN A 47 -4.37 -6.44 -1.75
CA GLN A 47 -5.60 -6.14 -2.43
C GLN A 47 -5.79 -4.63 -2.49
N ARG A 48 -6.17 -4.13 -3.67
CA ARG A 48 -6.24 -2.69 -3.90
C ARG A 48 -7.07 -1.96 -2.85
N ASP A 49 -8.28 -2.43 -2.63
CA ASP A 49 -9.18 -1.73 -1.73
C ASP A 49 -8.67 -1.77 -0.29
N LYS A 50 -8.09 -2.88 0.09
CA LYS A 50 -7.55 -2.99 1.44
C LYS A 50 -6.32 -2.11 1.62
N PHE A 51 -5.55 -1.93 0.55
CA PHE A 51 -4.41 -1.05 0.61
C PHE A 51 -4.86 0.39 0.87
N PHE A 52 -5.91 0.82 0.20
CA PHE A 52 -6.41 2.17 0.40
C PHE A 52 -7.04 2.33 1.77
N ASP A 53 -7.71 1.30 2.27
CA ASP A 53 -8.23 1.34 3.63
C ASP A 53 -7.11 1.50 4.64
N TRP A 54 -6.03 0.77 4.43
CA TRP A 54 -4.88 0.86 5.30
C TRP A 54 -4.25 2.25 5.24
N LEU A 55 -4.14 2.80 4.03
CA LEU A 55 -3.59 4.15 3.87
C LEU A 55 -4.45 5.18 4.58
N ASP A 56 -5.75 5.08 4.43
CA ASP A 56 -6.65 6.04 5.09
C ASP A 56 -6.46 5.99 6.59
N SER A 57 -6.35 4.79 7.11
CA SER A 57 -6.18 4.63 8.55
C SER A 57 -4.84 5.18 9.00
N ARG A 58 -3.78 4.89 8.24
CA ARG A 58 -2.45 5.37 8.58
C ARG A 58 -2.35 6.87 8.43
N GLU A 59 -3.00 7.41 7.44
CA GLU A 59 -2.90 8.83 7.18
C GLU A 59 -3.36 9.63 8.39
N LYS A 60 -4.45 9.23 8.98
CA LYS A 60 -4.95 9.92 10.16
C LYS A 60 -3.98 9.79 11.32
N SER A 61 -3.49 8.59 11.55
CA SER A 61 -2.58 8.35 12.65
C SER A 61 -1.27 9.08 12.47
N GLU A 62 -0.74 9.03 11.26
CA GLU A 62 0.56 9.63 11.01
C GLU A 62 0.50 11.13 11.11
N ILE A 63 -0.56 11.73 10.61
CA ILE A 63 -0.71 13.15 10.70
C ILE A 63 -0.77 13.59 12.15
N ASP A 64 -1.56 12.90 12.95
CA ASP A 64 -1.64 13.21 14.36
C ASP A 64 -0.30 13.06 15.04
N GLY A 65 0.41 12.01 14.69
CA GLY A 65 1.70 11.78 15.31
C GLY A 65 2.72 12.82 14.92
N ARG A 66 2.63 13.31 13.70
CA ARG A 66 3.63 14.27 13.24
C ARG A 66 3.45 15.64 13.79
N THR A 67 2.26 15.96 14.18
CA THR A 67 2.01 17.30 14.67
C THR A 67 2.50 17.54 16.07
N LYS A 68 2.92 16.52 16.73
CA LYS A 68 3.40 16.73 18.09
C LYS A 68 4.80 17.26 18.15
#